data_ddf025c50f304c505a609f005546d18d
#
_entry.id   ddf025c50f304c505a609f005546d18d
#
_cell.length_a   1.000
_cell.length_b   1.000
_cell.length_c   1.000
_cell.angle_alpha   90.00
_cell.angle_beta   90.00
_cell.angle_gamma   90.00
#
_symmetry.space_group_name_H-M   'P 1'
#
loop_
_entity.id
_entity.type
_entity.pdbx_description
1 polymer ?
#
loop_
_entity_poly.entity_id
_entity_poly.type
_entity_poly.pdbx_seq_one_letter_code
_entity_poly.pdbx_strand_id
1 'polypeptide(L)'
;MADHGKYMNPETSLAQDSVSPRGLYINITNRCPCACTFCLRSMKHLSQENNLWLQDEPTVEEVKKLLDGAPWDVINEVVFCGFGEPTERLSDVITLLKYVKKTHPMLKTRVNTNGLSDLVYNRDTSVDFEGGFLDTISISLNDVDAESYLAITRSKFGIVSYESMLDFAV
;
A
#
# COMPACT_ATOMS: atom_id res chain seq x y z
N MET A 1 17.30 -7.71 -17.47
CA MET A 1 15.88 -7.35 -17.49
C MET A 1 15.61 -6.67 -16.17
N ALA A 2 15.23 -5.41 -16.18
CA ALA A 2 14.89 -4.69 -14.95
C ALA A 2 13.58 -5.29 -14.41
N ASP A 3 13.63 -5.86 -13.20
CA ASP A 3 12.44 -6.28 -12.46
C ASP A 3 11.70 -5.02 -12.01
N HIS A 4 10.85 -4.51 -12.88
CA HIS A 4 9.96 -3.40 -12.58
C HIS A 4 8.83 -3.91 -11.69
N GLY A 5 8.85 -3.50 -10.43
CA GLY A 5 7.82 -3.80 -9.46
C GLY A 5 7.80 -5.28 -9.05
N LYS A 6 8.51 -5.60 -7.97
CA LYS A 6 8.29 -6.90 -7.31
C LYS A 6 6.93 -6.85 -6.66
N TYR A 7 5.99 -7.47 -7.36
CA TYR A 7 4.78 -7.95 -6.74
C TYR A 7 5.19 -9.08 -5.80
N MET A 8 4.55 -9.21 -4.66
CA MET A 8 4.49 -10.53 -4.07
C MET A 8 3.81 -11.39 -5.13
N ASN A 9 4.63 -12.16 -5.86
CA ASN A 9 4.13 -13.06 -6.89
C ASN A 9 3.03 -13.91 -6.24
N PRO A 10 1.84 -14.00 -6.81
CA PRO A 10 0.84 -14.93 -6.34
C PRO A 10 1.40 -16.34 -6.13
N GLU A 11 2.36 -16.78 -6.95
CA GLU A 11 3.03 -18.08 -6.80
C GLU A 11 3.86 -18.20 -5.51
N THR A 12 4.49 -17.15 -5.01
CA THR A 12 5.21 -17.17 -3.72
C THR A 12 4.28 -17.05 -2.52
N SER A 13 3.14 -16.37 -2.65
CA SER A 13 2.02 -16.47 -1.69
C SER A 13 1.30 -17.82 -1.75
N LEU A 14 1.41 -18.55 -2.86
CA LEU A 14 0.75 -19.81 -3.14
C LEU A 14 1.27 -21.00 -2.33
N ALA A 15 2.44 -20.88 -1.73
CA ALA A 15 3.14 -22.03 -1.16
C ALA A 15 2.57 -22.55 0.16
N GLN A 16 1.56 -21.93 0.76
CA GLN A 16 1.14 -22.32 2.10
C GLN A 16 -0.32 -22.71 2.33
N ASP A 17 -1.31 -22.37 1.44
CA ASP A 17 -2.67 -22.93 1.62
C ASP A 17 -3.48 -22.95 0.33
N SER A 18 -3.83 -24.12 -0.12
CA SER A 18 -4.51 -24.39 -1.40
C SER A 18 -6.01 -24.08 -1.44
N VAL A 19 -6.57 -23.38 -0.44
CA VAL A 19 -8.06 -23.24 -0.29
C VAL A 19 -8.53 -21.83 0.07
N SER A 20 -7.65 -20.88 0.40
CA SER A 20 -8.09 -19.52 0.77
C SER A 20 -8.04 -18.54 -0.38
N PRO A 21 -9.03 -17.62 -0.48
CA PRO A 21 -8.99 -16.51 -1.43
C PRO A 21 -7.75 -15.66 -1.19
N ARG A 22 -7.09 -15.24 -2.27
CA ARG A 22 -5.76 -14.64 -2.25
C ARG A 22 -5.79 -13.16 -2.59
N GLY A 23 -5.03 -12.37 -1.82
CA GLY A 23 -4.78 -10.97 -2.13
C GLY A 23 -3.61 -10.80 -3.10
N LEU A 24 -3.77 -9.97 -4.12
CA LEU A 24 -2.67 -9.45 -4.93
C LEU A 24 -2.15 -8.17 -4.26
N TYR A 25 -0.93 -8.24 -3.73
CA TYR A 25 -0.30 -7.10 -3.04
C TYR A 25 0.58 -6.31 -4.00
N ILE A 26 0.38 -4.99 -4.08
CA ILE A 26 1.05 -4.11 -5.03
C ILE A 26 1.83 -3.04 -4.30
N ASN A 27 3.17 -3.04 -4.47
CA ASN A 27 4.05 -1.95 -4.05
C ASN A 27 4.38 -1.06 -5.24
N ILE A 28 4.06 0.23 -5.18
CA ILE A 28 4.31 1.19 -6.26
C ILE A 28 5.36 2.25 -5.92
N THR A 29 5.84 2.28 -4.68
CA THR A 29 6.81 3.28 -4.23
C THR A 29 7.64 2.77 -3.06
N ASN A 30 8.87 3.26 -2.94
CA ASN A 30 9.68 3.11 -1.74
C ASN A 30 9.59 4.33 -0.81
N ARG A 31 8.92 5.42 -1.25
CA ARG A 31 8.77 6.65 -0.45
C ARG A 31 7.81 6.40 0.71
N CYS A 32 8.18 6.93 1.87
CA CYS A 32 7.35 6.87 3.08
C CYS A 32 7.75 8.03 4.00
N PRO A 33 6.81 8.75 4.58
CA PRO A 33 7.11 9.83 5.52
C PRO A 33 7.59 9.32 6.89
N CYS A 34 7.55 8.00 7.12
CA CYS A 34 7.93 7.34 8.37
C CYS A 34 9.22 6.52 8.22
N ALA A 35 9.91 6.33 9.36
CA ALA A 35 11.07 5.46 9.51
C ALA A 35 10.86 4.51 10.71
N CYS A 36 9.74 3.77 10.68
CA CYS A 36 9.28 2.93 11.79
C CYS A 36 10.35 1.96 12.27
N THR A 37 10.45 1.80 13.59
CA THR A 37 11.42 0.91 14.24
C THR A 37 11.23 -0.56 13.88
N PHE A 38 9.99 -0.93 13.56
CA PHE A 38 9.57 -2.29 13.17
C PHE A 38 9.43 -2.49 11.65
N CYS A 39 9.81 -1.50 10.83
CA CYS A 39 9.65 -1.57 9.38
C CYS A 39 10.50 -2.69 8.78
N LEU A 40 9.86 -3.56 8.02
CA LEU A 40 10.51 -4.70 7.35
C LEU A 40 11.68 -4.27 6.44
N ARG A 41 11.59 -3.08 5.82
CA ARG A 41 12.66 -2.55 4.95
C ARG A 41 13.99 -2.30 5.68
N SER A 42 13.96 -2.15 7.02
CA SER A 42 15.15 -1.98 7.84
C SER A 42 15.73 -3.29 8.37
N MET A 43 15.07 -4.42 8.15
CA MET A 43 15.53 -5.74 8.58
C MET A 43 16.63 -6.26 7.66
N LYS A 44 17.82 -6.52 8.22
CA LYS A 44 19.04 -6.94 7.51
C LYS A 44 18.96 -8.35 6.88
N HIS A 45 17.91 -9.13 7.17
CA HIS A 45 17.81 -10.54 6.83
C HIS A 45 16.58 -10.90 5.97
N LEU A 46 15.99 -9.93 5.25
CA LEU A 46 14.99 -10.29 4.25
C LEU A 46 15.66 -11.09 3.13
N SER A 47 15.14 -12.28 2.85
CA SER A 47 15.56 -13.05 1.68
C SER A 47 15.31 -12.21 0.42
N GLN A 48 16.10 -12.43 -0.64
CA GLN A 48 15.91 -11.71 -1.91
C GLN A 48 14.50 -11.92 -2.49
N GLU A 49 13.89 -13.07 -2.22
CA GLU A 49 12.53 -13.42 -2.65
C GLU A 49 11.45 -12.58 -1.96
N ASN A 50 11.70 -12.13 -0.72
CA ASN A 50 10.78 -11.30 0.06
C ASN A 50 11.14 -9.81 0.04
N ASN A 51 12.11 -9.42 -0.76
CA ASN A 51 12.52 -8.03 -0.87
C ASN A 51 11.60 -7.27 -1.83
N LEU A 52 10.69 -6.47 -1.26
CA LEU A 52 9.77 -5.61 -2.02
C LEU A 52 10.40 -4.26 -2.43
N TRP A 53 11.71 -4.09 -2.25
CA TRP A 53 12.38 -2.86 -2.65
C TRP A 53 12.37 -2.70 -4.15
N LEU A 54 11.81 -1.60 -4.61
CA LEU A 54 11.77 -1.24 -6.02
C LEU A 54 13.12 -0.62 -6.42
N GLN A 55 13.69 -1.07 -7.54
CA GLN A 55 14.83 -0.39 -8.15
C GLN A 55 14.40 0.94 -8.78
N ASP A 56 13.27 0.88 -9.50
CA ASP A 56 12.59 2.03 -10.08
C ASP A 56 11.11 1.98 -9.72
N GLU A 57 10.49 3.13 -9.48
CA GLU A 57 9.05 3.19 -9.24
C GLU A 57 8.30 2.94 -10.55
N PRO A 58 7.37 1.97 -10.61
CA PRO A 58 6.64 1.65 -11.83
C PRO A 58 5.71 2.79 -12.23
N THR A 59 5.53 3.00 -13.51
CA THR A 59 4.47 3.86 -14.05
C THR A 59 3.09 3.22 -13.88
N VAL A 60 2.05 4.04 -13.93
CA VAL A 60 0.66 3.54 -13.91
C VAL A 60 0.40 2.54 -15.03
N GLU A 61 0.94 2.78 -16.22
CA GLU A 61 0.73 1.89 -17.37
C GLU A 61 1.45 0.53 -17.23
N GLU A 62 2.63 0.52 -16.60
CA GLU A 62 3.31 -0.73 -16.28
C GLU A 62 2.51 -1.56 -15.28
N VAL A 63 1.95 -0.90 -14.24
CA VAL A 63 1.09 -1.59 -13.26
C VAL A 63 -0.19 -2.11 -13.91
N LYS A 64 -0.86 -1.33 -14.78
CA LYS A 64 -2.03 -1.81 -15.53
C LYS A 64 -1.70 -3.03 -16.38
N LYS A 65 -0.59 -3.00 -17.11
CA LYS A 65 -0.16 -4.14 -17.94
C LYS A 65 0.06 -5.41 -17.12
N LEU A 66 0.56 -5.27 -15.90
CA LEU A 66 0.74 -6.40 -14.99
C LEU A 66 -0.61 -6.89 -14.43
N LEU A 67 -1.52 -5.98 -14.10
CA LEU A 67 -2.87 -6.32 -13.71
C LEU A 67 -3.59 -7.09 -14.84
N ASP A 68 -3.43 -6.68 -16.09
CA ASP A 68 -4.04 -7.37 -17.25
C ASP A 68 -3.57 -8.83 -17.40
N GLY A 69 -2.35 -9.13 -16.96
CA GLY A 69 -1.77 -10.47 -16.99
C GLY A 69 -1.91 -11.29 -15.69
N ALA A 70 -2.60 -10.77 -14.68
CA ALA A 70 -2.71 -11.43 -13.38
C ALA A 70 -3.68 -12.64 -13.43
N PRO A 71 -3.43 -13.69 -12.62
CA PRO A 71 -4.28 -14.89 -12.57
C PRO A 71 -5.54 -14.65 -11.73
N TRP A 72 -6.52 -13.96 -12.31
CA TRP A 72 -7.73 -13.50 -11.62
C TRP A 72 -8.66 -14.60 -11.12
N ASP A 73 -8.52 -15.81 -11.62
CA ASP A 73 -9.26 -17.00 -11.16
C ASP A 73 -8.95 -17.41 -9.72
N VAL A 74 -7.79 -16.98 -9.19
CA VAL A 74 -7.35 -17.28 -7.83
C VAL A 74 -7.20 -16.03 -6.94
N ILE A 75 -7.45 -14.83 -7.47
CA ILE A 75 -7.34 -13.55 -6.77
C ILE A 75 -8.74 -13.01 -6.48
N ASN A 76 -8.98 -12.61 -5.23
CA ASN A 76 -10.26 -12.00 -4.82
C ASN A 76 -10.11 -10.58 -4.29
N GLU A 77 -8.89 -10.12 -4.03
CA GLU A 77 -8.63 -8.80 -3.50
C GLU A 77 -7.33 -8.22 -4.10
N VAL A 78 -7.34 -6.92 -4.40
CA VAL A 78 -6.14 -6.15 -4.75
C VAL A 78 -5.82 -5.21 -3.60
N VAL A 79 -4.59 -5.29 -3.10
CA VAL A 79 -4.13 -4.53 -1.93
C VAL A 79 -2.95 -3.65 -2.30
N PHE A 80 -3.11 -2.34 -2.23
CA PHE A 80 -1.99 -1.42 -2.33
C PHE A 80 -1.28 -1.31 -0.99
N CYS A 81 -0.05 -1.78 -0.93
CA CYS A 81 0.83 -1.72 0.24
C CYS A 81 2.27 -2.00 -0.18
N GLY A 82 3.22 -1.96 0.73
CA GLY A 82 4.60 -2.33 0.43
C GLY A 82 5.61 -1.74 1.40
N PHE A 83 6.86 -1.58 0.95
CA PHE A 83 7.91 -0.95 1.73
C PHE A 83 7.77 0.57 1.81
N GLY A 84 7.10 1.17 0.83
CA GLY A 84 6.70 2.57 0.87
C GLY A 84 5.26 2.74 1.35
N GLU A 85 4.86 3.99 1.44
CA GLU A 85 3.50 4.40 1.71
C GLU A 85 2.75 4.62 0.38
N PRO A 86 1.71 3.84 0.07
CA PRO A 86 1.02 3.97 -1.21
C PRO A 86 0.50 5.39 -1.50
N THR A 87 0.04 6.09 -0.46
CA THR A 87 -0.51 7.44 -0.60
C THR A 87 0.55 8.52 -0.90
N GLU A 88 1.84 8.22 -0.86
CA GLU A 88 2.87 9.10 -1.45
C GLU A 88 2.68 9.25 -2.98
N ARG A 89 1.93 8.33 -3.60
CA ARG A 89 1.50 8.36 -5.00
C ARG A 89 -0.03 8.29 -5.11
N LEU A 90 -0.72 9.13 -4.36
CA LEU A 90 -2.16 9.12 -4.17
C LEU A 90 -2.95 9.07 -5.49
N SER A 91 -2.64 9.96 -6.44
CA SER A 91 -3.31 10.00 -7.75
C SER A 91 -3.16 8.72 -8.55
N ASP A 92 -1.99 8.08 -8.46
CA ASP A 92 -1.71 6.83 -9.15
C ASP A 92 -2.45 5.66 -8.51
N VAL A 93 -2.48 5.59 -7.17
CA VAL A 93 -3.28 4.61 -6.41
C VAL A 93 -4.74 4.70 -6.81
N ILE A 94 -5.33 5.91 -6.79
CA ILE A 94 -6.72 6.12 -7.17
C ILE A 94 -6.99 5.70 -8.62
N THR A 95 -6.09 6.06 -9.53
CA THR A 95 -6.21 5.68 -10.94
C THR A 95 -6.20 4.16 -11.11
N LEU A 96 -5.33 3.47 -10.40
CA LEU A 96 -5.21 2.02 -10.44
C LEU A 96 -6.39 1.31 -9.77
N LEU A 97 -6.90 1.82 -8.64
CA LEU A 97 -8.10 1.31 -7.98
C LEU A 97 -9.32 1.41 -8.91
N LYS A 98 -9.52 2.57 -9.56
CA LYS A 98 -10.58 2.77 -10.55
C LYS A 98 -10.42 1.83 -11.75
N TYR A 99 -9.18 1.59 -12.19
CA TYR A 99 -8.89 0.63 -13.25
C TYR A 99 -9.29 -0.79 -12.86
N VAL A 100 -8.91 -1.26 -11.66
CA VAL A 100 -9.29 -2.57 -11.14
C VAL A 100 -10.81 -2.72 -11.10
N LYS A 101 -11.53 -1.75 -10.53
CA LYS A 101 -13.01 -1.81 -10.48
C LYS A 101 -13.67 -1.77 -11.83
N LYS A 102 -13.09 -1.07 -12.80
CA LYS A 102 -13.62 -1.03 -14.18
C LYS A 102 -13.45 -2.36 -14.90
N THR A 103 -12.31 -3.02 -14.73
CA THR A 103 -11.98 -4.27 -15.43
C THR A 103 -12.47 -5.52 -14.70
N HIS A 104 -12.48 -5.47 -13.36
CA HIS A 104 -12.84 -6.56 -12.46
C HIS A 104 -13.76 -6.07 -11.33
N PRO A 105 -15.02 -5.72 -11.60
CA PRO A 105 -15.91 -5.05 -10.64
C PRO A 105 -16.20 -5.87 -9.37
N MET A 106 -16.05 -7.19 -9.44
CA MET A 106 -16.31 -8.09 -8.30
C MET A 106 -15.11 -8.23 -7.35
N LEU A 107 -13.91 -7.82 -7.77
CA LEU A 107 -12.73 -7.85 -6.91
C LEU A 107 -12.84 -6.82 -5.81
N LYS A 108 -12.41 -7.20 -4.62
CA LYS A 108 -12.23 -6.26 -3.53
C LYS A 108 -10.95 -5.46 -3.71
N THR A 109 -10.99 -4.22 -3.27
CA THR A 109 -9.85 -3.31 -3.32
C THR A 109 -9.56 -2.77 -1.94
N ARG A 110 -8.28 -2.77 -1.58
CA ARG A 110 -7.81 -2.29 -0.28
C ARG A 110 -6.56 -1.44 -0.41
N VAL A 111 -6.44 -0.44 0.46
CA VAL A 111 -5.20 0.31 0.68
C VAL A 111 -4.78 0.14 2.14
N ASN A 112 -3.53 -0.27 2.36
CA ASN A 112 -2.91 -0.23 3.68
C ASN A 112 -2.05 1.03 3.74
N THR A 113 -2.34 1.92 4.69
CA THR A 113 -1.71 3.25 4.78
C THR A 113 -1.33 3.61 6.21
N ASN A 114 -0.37 4.51 6.35
CA ASN A 114 -0.07 5.15 7.62
C ASN A 114 -1.04 6.32 7.96
N GLY A 115 -1.93 6.69 7.04
CA GLY A 115 -2.94 7.75 7.27
C GLY A 115 -2.39 9.17 7.28
N LEU A 116 -1.19 9.41 6.73
CA LEU A 116 -0.53 10.73 6.78
C LEU A 116 -0.60 11.51 5.46
N SER A 117 -1.45 11.09 4.54
CA SER A 117 -1.57 11.74 3.22
C SER A 117 -1.99 13.21 3.32
N ASP A 118 -2.79 13.58 4.30
CA ASP A 118 -3.20 14.97 4.52
C ASP A 118 -1.99 15.87 4.81
N LEU A 119 -1.04 15.39 5.60
CA LEU A 119 0.21 16.10 5.85
C LEU A 119 1.14 16.11 4.64
N VAL A 120 1.12 15.06 3.82
CA VAL A 120 1.92 15.00 2.58
C VAL A 120 1.43 16.03 1.56
N TYR A 121 0.11 16.16 1.41
CA TYR A 121 -0.51 17.00 0.39
C TYR A 121 -1.01 18.35 0.93
N ASN A 122 -0.92 18.56 2.25
CA ASN A 122 -1.41 19.76 2.94
C ASN A 122 -2.89 20.08 2.62
N ARG A 123 -3.72 19.04 2.61
CA ARG A 123 -5.17 19.11 2.39
C ARG A 123 -5.84 17.84 2.88
N ASP A 124 -7.15 17.88 3.03
CA ASP A 124 -7.95 16.66 3.21
C ASP A 124 -7.87 15.79 1.95
N THR A 125 -7.36 14.58 2.10
CA THR A 125 -7.24 13.58 1.03
C THR A 125 -8.20 12.40 1.20
N SER A 126 -8.94 12.33 2.31
CA SER A 126 -9.95 11.30 2.55
C SER A 126 -11.03 11.32 1.46
N VAL A 127 -11.41 12.51 1.03
CA VAL A 127 -12.40 12.76 -0.05
C VAL A 127 -11.98 12.16 -1.39
N ASP A 128 -10.69 11.98 -1.64
CA ASP A 128 -10.19 11.39 -2.89
C ASP A 128 -10.53 9.91 -3.02
N PHE A 129 -10.85 9.23 -1.92
CA PHE A 129 -11.24 7.82 -1.89
C PHE A 129 -12.74 7.60 -2.04
N GLU A 130 -13.52 8.66 -2.18
CA GLU A 130 -14.94 8.56 -2.46
C GLU A 130 -15.22 8.06 -3.89
N GLY A 131 -16.36 7.40 -4.08
CA GLY A 131 -16.82 6.99 -5.41
C GLY A 131 -16.88 5.48 -5.67
N GLY A 132 -16.75 4.66 -4.61
CA GLY A 132 -17.04 3.23 -4.66
C GLY A 132 -15.99 2.36 -5.36
N PHE A 133 -14.78 2.88 -5.57
CA PHE A 133 -13.66 2.13 -6.16
C PHE A 133 -12.69 1.57 -5.10
N LEU A 134 -12.89 1.91 -3.83
CA LEU A 134 -12.17 1.38 -2.67
C LEU A 134 -13.18 0.70 -1.72
N ASP A 135 -12.94 -0.57 -1.39
CA ASP A 135 -13.80 -1.32 -0.46
C ASP A 135 -13.29 -1.23 0.97
N THR A 136 -11.99 -1.14 1.16
CA THR A 136 -11.37 -1.13 2.49
C THR A 136 -10.15 -0.22 2.52
N ILE A 137 -10.07 0.63 3.53
CA ILE A 137 -8.85 1.31 3.92
C ILE A 137 -8.39 0.76 5.28
N SER A 138 -7.12 0.37 5.37
CA SER A 138 -6.51 -0.14 6.60
C SER A 138 -5.47 0.85 7.08
N ILE A 139 -5.77 1.56 8.17
CA ILE A 139 -4.92 2.61 8.71
C ILE A 139 -4.10 2.07 9.87
N SER A 140 -2.80 2.33 9.87
CA SER A 140 -1.86 1.85 10.88
C SER A 140 -1.87 2.73 12.13
N LEU A 141 -2.75 2.41 13.08
CA LEU A 141 -2.70 2.96 14.44
C LEU A 141 -1.64 2.20 15.24
N ASN A 142 -0.41 2.67 15.22
CA ASN A 142 0.74 1.94 15.74
C ASN A 142 0.95 2.08 17.25
N ASP A 143 0.34 3.07 17.89
CA ASP A 143 0.36 3.25 19.35
C ASP A 143 -0.86 4.06 19.82
N VAL A 144 -1.05 4.16 21.13
CA VAL A 144 -2.25 4.71 21.79
C VAL A 144 -2.19 6.21 22.06
N ASP A 145 -1.02 6.82 21.98
CA ASP A 145 -0.79 8.24 22.20
C ASP A 145 0.26 8.82 21.24
N ALA A 146 0.29 10.14 21.11
CA ALA A 146 1.10 10.83 20.13
C ALA A 146 2.61 10.69 20.35
N GLU A 147 3.07 10.64 21.62
CA GLU A 147 4.51 10.54 21.94
C GLU A 147 5.02 9.14 21.63
N SER A 148 4.31 8.11 22.07
CA SER A 148 4.62 6.71 21.81
C SER A 148 4.54 6.41 20.31
N TYR A 149 3.48 6.90 19.64
CA TYR A 149 3.33 6.78 18.20
C TYR A 149 4.53 7.38 17.45
N LEU A 150 4.93 8.62 17.80
CA LEU A 150 6.09 9.26 17.18
C LEU A 150 7.39 8.49 17.44
N ALA A 151 7.57 7.99 18.66
CA ALA A 151 8.78 7.24 19.03
C ALA A 151 9.00 5.99 18.17
N ILE A 152 7.92 5.28 17.82
CA ILE A 152 7.99 4.05 17.01
C ILE A 152 7.89 4.31 15.52
N THR A 153 7.08 5.28 15.06
CA THR A 153 6.91 5.57 13.63
C THR A 153 8.00 6.46 13.07
N ARG A 154 8.59 7.32 13.89
CA ARG A 154 9.61 8.32 13.48
C ARG A 154 9.17 9.12 12.26
N SER A 155 7.91 9.60 12.31
CA SER A 155 7.35 10.41 11.24
C SER A 155 8.13 11.72 11.06
N LYS A 156 8.41 12.08 9.80
CA LYS A 156 9.06 13.37 9.45
C LYS A 156 8.24 14.59 9.87
N PHE A 157 6.95 14.42 10.11
CA PHE A 157 6.04 15.50 10.50
C PHE A 157 5.99 15.71 12.03
N GLY A 158 6.66 14.86 12.81
CA GLY A 158 6.70 14.99 14.27
C GLY A 158 5.39 14.60 14.95
N ILE A 159 5.13 15.23 16.09
CA ILE A 159 4.04 14.88 17.02
C ILE A 159 2.63 15.03 16.41
N VAL A 160 2.46 15.93 15.45
CA VAL A 160 1.15 16.19 14.80
C VAL A 160 0.69 15.00 13.92
N SER A 161 1.57 14.06 13.65
CA SER A 161 1.27 12.87 12.83
C SER A 161 0.18 12.01 13.44
N TYR A 162 0.11 11.93 14.76
CA TYR A 162 -0.89 11.10 15.45
C TYR A 162 -2.29 11.64 15.24
N GLU A 163 -2.51 12.92 15.55
CA GLU A 163 -3.81 13.56 15.36
C GLU A 163 -4.21 13.56 13.87
N SER A 164 -3.29 13.89 12.96
CA SER A 164 -3.58 13.87 11.53
C SER A 164 -3.98 12.48 11.02
N MET A 165 -3.39 11.42 11.54
CA MET A 165 -3.78 10.04 11.20
C MET A 165 -5.18 9.71 11.73
N LEU A 166 -5.53 10.18 12.93
CA LEU A 166 -6.88 10.02 13.49
C LEU A 166 -7.92 10.83 12.70
N ASP A 167 -7.62 12.07 12.34
CA ASP A 167 -8.50 12.93 11.53
C ASP A 167 -8.76 12.31 10.14
N PHE A 168 -7.72 11.74 9.52
CA PHE A 168 -7.87 11.02 8.24
C PHE A 168 -8.76 9.77 8.36
N ALA A 169 -8.88 9.17 9.55
CA ALA A 169 -9.65 7.94 9.79
C ALA A 169 -11.15 8.18 10.02
N VAL A 170 -11.60 9.43 10.21
CA VAL A 170 -12.98 9.83 10.52
C VAL A 170 -13.69 10.38 9.31
#